data_14deb144876fb6ad2dffb6df70a93bb0
#
_entry.id   14deb144876fb6ad2dffb6df70a93bb0
#
_cell.length_a   1.000
_cell.length_b   1.000
_cell.length_c   1.000
_cell.angle_alpha   90.00
_cell.angle_beta   90.00
_cell.angle_gamma   90.00
#
_symmetry.space_group_name_H-M   'P 1'
#
loop_
_entity.id
_entity.type
_entity.pdbx_description
1 polymer ?
#
loop_
_entity_poly.entity_id
_entity_poly.type
_entity_poly.pdbx_seq_one_letter_code
_entity_poly.pdbx_strand_id
1 'polypeptide(L)'
;MRAPFDAAEHAADLAACRALLRGGSRSFHAASLLLPARVRAPASALYAFCRLADDAVDLEGGRAAAVARLRERLARAYEGRPLPIPADRAFAAVVSRHGIPPALPEALLEGLAWDAEGGRRYEDLPALEAYAARVAGSVGCMMAVLMGVRDRDALARACDLGVAMQLTNIARDVGEDARAGRLYLPLRWLREAGLDPDAWLARPAFDPAVAAVVRRLLRAADSLYRRGGAGIAALPLQCRPGIRAAGLLYAGIGREVERTGFD
;
A
#
# COMPACT_ATOMS: atom_id res chain seq x y z
N MET A 1 13.29 -10.84 -30.27
CA MET A 1 14.59 -10.14 -30.14
C MET A 1 14.40 -9.09 -29.04
N ARG A 2 15.01 -9.24 -27.84
CA ARG A 2 14.96 -8.20 -26.79
C ARG A 2 15.75 -7.00 -27.28
N ALA A 3 15.16 -5.79 -27.20
CA ALA A 3 15.93 -4.55 -27.42
C ALA A 3 17.12 -4.55 -26.45
N PRO A 4 18.29 -4.04 -26.85
CA PRO A 4 19.45 -3.96 -25.98
C PRO A 4 19.09 -3.13 -24.75
N PHE A 5 19.52 -3.61 -23.58
CA PHE A 5 19.34 -2.89 -22.31
C PHE A 5 20.13 -1.58 -22.36
N ASP A 6 19.44 -0.46 -22.46
CA ASP A 6 20.06 0.85 -22.39
C ASP A 6 20.23 1.26 -20.91
N ALA A 7 21.46 1.24 -20.44
CA ALA A 7 21.79 1.58 -19.07
C ALA A 7 21.48 3.05 -18.73
N ALA A 8 21.60 3.95 -19.69
CA ALA A 8 21.29 5.38 -19.51
C ALA A 8 19.77 5.60 -19.36
N GLU A 9 18.97 4.99 -20.25
CA GLU A 9 17.51 5.02 -20.15
C GLU A 9 17.02 4.43 -18.82
N HIS A 10 17.56 3.29 -18.42
CA HIS A 10 17.20 2.67 -17.14
C HIS A 10 17.56 3.55 -15.92
N ALA A 11 18.70 4.24 -15.96
CA ALA A 11 19.10 5.18 -14.91
C ALA A 11 18.14 6.38 -14.83
N ALA A 12 17.67 6.89 -15.97
CA ALA A 12 16.70 7.97 -16.07
C ALA A 12 15.32 7.53 -15.53
N ASP A 13 14.87 6.31 -15.87
CA ASP A 13 13.63 5.73 -15.35
C ASP A 13 13.64 5.60 -13.83
N LEU A 14 14.74 5.11 -13.26
CA LEU A 14 14.90 5.02 -11.81
C LEU A 14 14.98 6.39 -11.15
N ALA A 15 15.51 7.41 -11.82
CA ALA A 15 15.51 8.77 -11.30
C ALA A 15 14.08 9.35 -11.26
N ALA A 16 13.27 9.11 -12.29
CA ALA A 16 11.85 9.49 -12.31
C ALA A 16 11.05 8.78 -11.20
N CYS A 17 11.28 7.48 -11.00
CA CYS A 17 10.64 6.73 -9.92
C CYS A 17 11.01 7.26 -8.52
N ARG A 18 12.28 7.66 -8.31
CA ARG A 18 12.70 8.29 -7.04
C ARG A 18 12.05 9.65 -6.82
N ALA A 19 11.83 10.42 -7.89
CA ALA A 19 11.12 11.70 -7.80
C ALA A 19 9.65 11.48 -7.38
N LEU A 20 8.96 10.49 -7.94
CA LEU A 20 7.61 10.09 -7.55
C LEU A 20 7.54 9.66 -6.08
N LEU A 21 8.49 8.84 -5.62
CA LEU A 21 8.53 8.44 -4.21
C LEU A 21 8.71 9.64 -3.28
N ARG A 22 9.62 10.57 -3.62
CA ARG A 22 9.89 11.78 -2.81
C ARG A 22 8.68 12.70 -2.72
N GLY A 23 7.96 12.87 -3.83
CA GLY A 23 6.75 13.71 -3.87
C GLY A 23 5.53 13.04 -3.24
N GLY A 24 5.41 11.71 -3.37
CA GLY A 24 4.21 10.98 -2.98
C GLY A 24 4.19 10.46 -1.54
N SER A 25 5.36 10.26 -0.88
CA SER A 25 5.41 9.78 0.50
C SER A 25 6.68 10.20 1.24
N ARG A 26 6.54 11.16 2.15
CA ARG A 26 7.64 11.62 3.02
C ARG A 26 8.18 10.49 3.91
N SER A 27 7.29 9.68 4.48
CA SER A 27 7.64 8.56 5.38
C SER A 27 8.40 7.46 4.65
N PHE A 28 7.89 7.00 3.50
CA PHE A 28 8.59 5.97 2.71
C PHE A 28 9.88 6.52 2.09
N HIS A 29 9.90 7.78 1.67
CA HIS A 29 11.14 8.39 1.18
C HIS A 29 12.21 8.38 2.27
N ALA A 30 11.91 8.88 3.48
CA ALA A 30 12.85 8.89 4.60
C ALA A 30 13.34 7.49 4.97
N ALA A 31 12.43 6.52 5.10
CA ALA A 31 12.79 5.15 5.40
C ALA A 31 13.66 4.50 4.30
N SER A 32 13.41 4.85 3.03
CA SER A 32 14.17 4.32 1.90
C SER A 32 15.65 4.71 1.92
N LEU A 33 15.99 5.85 2.53
CA LEU A 33 17.38 6.30 2.66
C LEU A 33 18.23 5.35 3.50
N LEU A 34 17.61 4.57 4.38
CA LEU A 34 18.24 3.54 5.20
C LEU A 34 18.36 2.18 4.49
N LEU A 35 17.83 2.06 3.28
CA LEU A 35 18.00 0.86 2.47
C LEU A 35 19.32 0.94 1.66
N PRO A 36 20.01 -0.20 1.46
CA PRO A 36 21.17 -0.24 0.58
C PRO A 36 20.79 0.17 -0.85
N ALA A 37 21.69 0.82 -1.57
CA ALA A 37 21.42 1.38 -2.90
C ALA A 37 20.82 0.36 -3.88
N ARG A 38 21.31 -0.90 -3.82
CA ARG A 38 20.81 -2.01 -4.67
C ARG A 38 19.35 -2.39 -4.42
N VAL A 39 18.79 -2.02 -3.26
CA VAL A 39 17.38 -2.25 -2.88
C VAL A 39 16.56 -0.98 -3.04
N ARG A 40 17.12 0.19 -2.68
CA ARG A 40 16.45 1.49 -2.72
C ARG A 40 15.95 1.85 -4.11
N ALA A 41 16.78 1.68 -5.15
CA ALA A 41 16.40 2.02 -6.52
C ALA A 41 15.25 1.13 -7.04
N PRO A 42 15.31 -0.22 -6.95
CA PRO A 42 14.17 -1.07 -7.30
C PRO A 42 12.92 -0.82 -6.44
N ALA A 43 13.07 -0.54 -5.15
CA ALA A 43 11.95 -0.18 -4.27
C ALA A 43 11.22 1.10 -4.74
N SER A 44 11.98 2.09 -5.26
CA SER A 44 11.38 3.29 -5.85
C SER A 44 10.58 2.99 -7.11
N ALA A 45 11.02 2.04 -7.94
CA ALA A 45 10.28 1.60 -9.12
C ALA A 45 8.97 0.88 -8.74
N LEU A 46 9.04 0.01 -7.73
CA LEU A 46 7.85 -0.65 -7.18
C LEU A 46 6.84 0.37 -6.64
N TYR A 47 7.31 1.32 -5.83
CA TYR A 47 6.47 2.41 -5.33
C TYR A 47 5.82 3.21 -6.45
N ALA A 48 6.59 3.61 -7.46
CA ALA A 48 6.10 4.42 -8.58
C ALA A 48 5.00 3.69 -9.35
N PHE A 49 5.16 2.39 -9.62
CA PHE A 49 4.11 1.59 -10.28
C PHE A 49 2.84 1.53 -9.43
N CYS A 50 2.96 1.23 -8.13
CA CYS A 50 1.81 1.16 -7.22
C CYS A 50 1.09 2.52 -7.12
N ARG A 51 1.83 3.63 -6.99
CA ARG A 51 1.27 4.97 -6.89
C ARG A 51 0.53 5.39 -8.15
N LEU A 52 1.11 5.16 -9.32
CA LEU A 52 0.44 5.47 -10.59
C LEU A 52 -0.78 4.58 -10.84
N ALA A 53 -0.79 3.35 -10.31
CA ALA A 53 -1.95 2.47 -10.37
C ALA A 53 -3.10 3.01 -9.50
N ASP A 54 -2.79 3.46 -8.30
CA ASP A 54 -3.71 4.06 -7.34
C ASP A 54 -4.32 5.36 -7.91
N ASP A 55 -3.47 6.30 -8.33
CA ASP A 55 -3.89 7.57 -8.94
C ASP A 55 -4.78 7.37 -10.18
N ALA A 56 -4.53 6.36 -11.01
CA ALA A 56 -5.32 6.08 -12.21
C ALA A 56 -6.76 5.68 -11.86
N VAL A 57 -6.98 5.01 -10.73
CA VAL A 57 -8.32 4.61 -10.28
C VAL A 57 -9.06 5.78 -9.63
N ASP A 58 -8.34 6.63 -8.89
CA ASP A 58 -8.94 7.78 -8.19
C ASP A 58 -9.34 8.91 -9.13
N LEU A 59 -8.57 9.19 -10.19
CA LEU A 59 -8.70 10.39 -11.02
C LEU A 59 -9.53 10.20 -12.30
N GLU A 60 -9.73 8.99 -12.78
CA GLU A 60 -10.38 8.76 -14.07
C GLU A 60 -11.88 8.44 -13.96
N GLY A 61 -12.70 9.21 -14.66
CA GLY A 61 -14.17 9.05 -14.75
C GLY A 61 -14.68 7.72 -15.37
N GLY A 62 -13.82 6.72 -15.49
CA GLY A 62 -14.11 5.37 -15.96
C GLY A 62 -13.34 4.32 -15.17
N ARG A 63 -13.61 4.22 -13.86
CA ARG A 63 -12.86 3.37 -12.93
C ARG A 63 -12.65 1.92 -13.41
N ALA A 64 -13.68 1.28 -13.98
CA ALA A 64 -13.56 -0.06 -14.54
C ALA A 64 -12.59 -0.13 -15.73
N ALA A 65 -12.60 0.88 -16.60
CA ALA A 65 -11.66 0.99 -17.73
C ALA A 65 -10.23 1.25 -17.22
N ALA A 66 -10.06 2.03 -16.15
CA ALA A 66 -8.76 2.25 -15.53
C ALA A 66 -8.15 0.93 -15.03
N VAL A 67 -8.93 0.10 -14.32
CA VAL A 67 -8.50 -1.22 -13.85
C VAL A 67 -8.12 -2.14 -15.01
N ALA A 68 -8.91 -2.15 -16.09
CA ALA A 68 -8.60 -2.96 -17.29
C ALA A 68 -7.25 -2.53 -17.92
N ARG A 69 -7.02 -1.22 -18.05
CA ARG A 69 -5.72 -0.69 -18.53
C ARG A 69 -4.56 -1.05 -17.61
N LEU A 70 -4.76 -1.01 -16.29
CA LEU A 70 -3.73 -1.41 -15.33
C LEU A 70 -3.38 -2.89 -15.45
N ARG A 71 -4.37 -3.78 -15.65
CA ARG A 71 -4.12 -5.21 -15.90
C ARG A 71 -3.35 -5.43 -17.20
N GLU A 72 -3.68 -4.70 -18.27
CA GLU A 72 -2.90 -4.75 -19.51
C GLU A 72 -1.46 -4.28 -19.29
N ARG A 73 -1.24 -3.16 -18.61
CA ARG A 73 0.10 -2.65 -18.27
C ARG A 73 0.90 -3.68 -17.48
N LEU A 74 0.27 -4.33 -16.50
CA LEU A 74 0.88 -5.39 -15.70
C LEU A 74 1.29 -6.58 -16.58
N ALA A 75 0.38 -7.09 -17.41
CA ALA A 75 0.66 -8.20 -18.33
C ALA A 75 1.84 -7.86 -19.26
N ARG A 76 1.85 -6.68 -19.87
CA ARG A 76 2.94 -6.23 -20.73
C ARG A 76 4.28 -6.13 -19.99
N ALA A 77 4.28 -5.72 -18.72
CA ALA A 77 5.50 -5.68 -17.91
C ALA A 77 6.10 -7.09 -17.71
N TYR A 78 5.26 -8.09 -17.42
CA TYR A 78 5.70 -9.49 -17.27
C TYR A 78 6.08 -10.16 -18.60
N GLU A 79 5.51 -9.74 -19.71
CA GLU A 79 5.91 -10.18 -21.06
C GLU A 79 7.22 -9.54 -21.54
N GLY A 80 7.79 -8.59 -20.76
CA GLY A 80 8.99 -7.84 -21.15
C GLY A 80 8.74 -6.82 -22.25
N ARG A 81 7.51 -6.36 -22.43
CA ARG A 81 7.05 -5.36 -23.39
C ARG A 81 6.31 -4.20 -22.70
N PRO A 82 6.91 -3.56 -21.66
CA PRO A 82 6.25 -2.50 -20.91
C PRO A 82 5.84 -1.33 -21.80
N LEU A 83 4.89 -0.53 -21.33
CA LEU A 83 4.60 0.75 -21.99
C LEU A 83 5.83 1.68 -21.91
N PRO A 84 5.98 2.66 -22.84
CA PRO A 84 7.08 3.61 -22.84
C PRO A 84 6.94 4.69 -21.73
N ILE A 85 6.64 4.23 -20.52
CA ILE A 85 6.47 5.02 -19.30
C ILE A 85 7.60 4.63 -18.35
N PRO A 86 8.35 5.59 -17.76
CA PRO A 86 9.48 5.30 -16.88
C PRO A 86 9.14 4.29 -15.76
N ALA A 87 8.00 4.44 -15.10
CA ALA A 87 7.60 3.52 -14.03
C ALA A 87 7.32 2.10 -14.54
N ASP A 88 6.72 1.93 -15.72
CA ASP A 88 6.42 0.62 -16.30
C ASP A 88 7.69 -0.10 -16.74
N ARG A 89 8.63 0.62 -17.39
CA ARG A 89 9.93 0.06 -17.80
C ARG A 89 10.75 -0.34 -16.57
N ALA A 90 10.83 0.55 -15.56
CA ALA A 90 11.54 0.25 -14.32
C ALA A 90 10.91 -0.93 -13.57
N PHE A 91 9.58 -0.98 -13.48
CA PHE A 91 8.86 -2.09 -12.84
C PHE A 91 9.08 -3.41 -13.57
N ALA A 92 8.99 -3.45 -14.91
CA ALA A 92 9.26 -4.63 -15.71
C ALA A 92 10.68 -5.18 -15.47
N ALA A 93 11.68 -4.30 -15.38
CA ALA A 93 13.05 -4.68 -15.05
C ALA A 93 13.14 -5.27 -13.63
N VAL A 94 12.44 -4.68 -12.66
CA VAL A 94 12.41 -5.14 -11.26
C VAL A 94 11.75 -6.49 -11.13
N VAL A 95 10.56 -6.71 -11.69
CA VAL A 95 9.85 -8.00 -11.55
C VAL A 95 10.64 -9.13 -12.21
N SER A 96 11.25 -8.88 -13.36
CA SER A 96 12.10 -9.86 -14.06
C SER A 96 13.38 -10.17 -13.26
N ARG A 97 14.09 -9.14 -12.79
CA ARG A 97 15.37 -9.31 -12.08
C ARG A 97 15.22 -9.97 -10.72
N HIS A 98 14.16 -9.65 -9.99
CA HIS A 98 13.95 -10.13 -8.63
C HIS A 98 12.99 -11.32 -8.53
N GLY A 99 12.41 -11.76 -9.65
CA GLY A 99 11.47 -12.89 -9.67
C GLY A 99 10.24 -12.62 -8.81
N ILE A 100 9.65 -11.41 -8.91
CA ILE A 100 8.42 -11.09 -8.19
C ILE A 100 7.27 -11.87 -8.84
N PRO A 101 6.55 -12.73 -8.10
CA PRO A 101 5.42 -13.48 -8.66
C PRO A 101 4.30 -12.56 -9.13
N PRO A 102 3.68 -12.77 -10.31
CA PRO A 102 2.60 -11.93 -10.83
C PRO A 102 1.38 -11.86 -9.90
N ALA A 103 1.12 -12.91 -9.12
CA ALA A 103 0.02 -12.95 -8.16
C ALA A 103 0.07 -11.81 -7.11
N LEU A 104 1.26 -11.28 -6.80
CA LEU A 104 1.37 -10.18 -5.83
C LEU A 104 0.86 -8.83 -6.39
N PRO A 105 1.33 -8.33 -7.54
CA PRO A 105 0.74 -7.13 -8.12
C PRO A 105 -0.69 -7.36 -8.66
N GLU A 106 -1.07 -8.57 -9.05
CA GLU A 106 -2.46 -8.90 -9.38
C GLU A 106 -3.39 -8.72 -8.17
N ALA A 107 -2.96 -9.15 -6.97
CA ALA A 107 -3.70 -8.91 -5.74
C ALA A 107 -3.86 -7.39 -5.45
N LEU A 108 -2.82 -6.58 -5.69
CA LEU A 108 -2.95 -5.12 -5.59
C LEU A 108 -4.04 -4.60 -6.54
N LEU A 109 -4.01 -5.00 -7.83
CA LEU A 109 -5.00 -4.57 -8.81
C LEU A 109 -6.42 -5.06 -8.48
N GLU A 110 -6.56 -6.22 -7.84
CA GLU A 110 -7.84 -6.69 -7.31
C GLU A 110 -8.38 -5.74 -6.23
N GLY A 111 -7.53 -5.32 -5.29
CA GLY A 111 -7.92 -4.36 -4.25
C GLY A 111 -8.29 -2.99 -4.82
N LEU A 112 -7.54 -2.49 -5.79
CA LEU A 112 -7.88 -1.25 -6.51
C LEU A 112 -9.18 -1.37 -7.33
N ALA A 113 -9.48 -2.57 -7.84
CA ALA A 113 -10.75 -2.83 -8.51
C ALA A 113 -11.93 -2.73 -7.52
N TRP A 114 -11.73 -3.15 -6.27
CA TRP A 114 -12.73 -2.98 -5.23
C TRP A 114 -13.04 -1.51 -4.93
N ASP A 115 -12.04 -0.64 -4.93
CA ASP A 115 -12.25 0.81 -4.80
C ASP A 115 -12.94 1.40 -6.04
N ALA A 116 -12.61 0.87 -7.23
CA ALA A 116 -13.22 1.28 -8.49
C ALA A 116 -14.72 0.95 -8.61
N GLU A 117 -15.19 -0.12 -7.94
CA GLU A 117 -16.62 -0.47 -7.90
C GLU A 117 -17.45 0.62 -7.22
N GLY A 118 -16.84 1.40 -6.31
CA GLY A 118 -17.46 2.46 -5.53
C GLY A 118 -18.42 1.91 -4.45
N GLY A 119 -18.50 2.61 -3.33
CA GLY A 119 -19.45 2.29 -2.26
C GLY A 119 -19.20 0.97 -1.54
N ARG A 120 -18.09 0.28 -1.79
CA ARG A 120 -17.77 -0.96 -1.08
C ARG A 120 -17.62 -0.70 0.42
N ARG A 121 -18.22 -1.56 1.22
CA ARG A 121 -18.26 -1.48 2.68
C ARG A 121 -17.76 -2.78 3.28
N TYR A 122 -17.18 -2.70 4.47
CA TYR A 122 -16.60 -3.85 5.16
C TYR A 122 -17.41 -4.11 6.44
N GLU A 123 -18.05 -5.27 6.53
CA GLU A 123 -18.92 -5.59 7.66
C GLU A 123 -18.13 -5.73 8.96
N ASP A 124 -16.93 -6.29 8.89
CA ASP A 124 -16.09 -6.56 10.05
C ASP A 124 -14.60 -6.36 9.78
N LEU A 125 -13.77 -6.50 10.80
CA LEU A 125 -12.31 -6.37 10.68
C LEU A 125 -11.70 -7.38 9.71
N PRO A 126 -12.04 -8.68 9.71
CA PRO A 126 -11.50 -9.62 8.72
C PRO A 126 -11.76 -9.22 7.27
N ALA A 127 -12.93 -8.68 6.96
CA ALA A 127 -13.25 -8.19 5.62
C ALA A 127 -12.38 -6.97 5.25
N LEU A 128 -12.15 -6.05 6.18
CA LEU A 128 -11.27 -4.91 6.00
C LEU A 128 -9.80 -5.34 5.88
N GLU A 129 -9.34 -6.29 6.70
CA GLU A 129 -7.98 -6.86 6.59
C GLU A 129 -7.76 -7.54 5.24
N ALA A 130 -8.77 -8.22 4.68
CA ALA A 130 -8.70 -8.83 3.36
C ALA A 130 -8.51 -7.79 2.24
N TYR A 131 -9.13 -6.62 2.36
CA TYR A 131 -8.86 -5.46 1.48
C TYR A 131 -7.44 -4.93 1.69
N ALA A 132 -7.06 -4.63 2.93
CA ALA A 132 -5.75 -4.09 3.27
C ALA A 132 -4.60 -5.04 2.85
N ALA A 133 -4.82 -6.37 2.92
CA ALA A 133 -3.86 -7.36 2.43
C ALA A 133 -3.64 -7.25 0.92
N ARG A 134 -4.67 -6.89 0.15
CA ARG A 134 -4.56 -6.66 -1.29
C ARG A 134 -3.82 -5.38 -1.62
N VAL A 135 -4.27 -4.25 -1.08
CA VAL A 135 -3.73 -2.93 -1.49
C VAL A 135 -2.38 -2.58 -0.84
N ALA A 136 -2.04 -3.18 0.30
CA ALA A 136 -0.79 -2.88 1.01
C ALA A 136 -0.01 -4.11 1.45
N GLY A 137 -0.67 -5.18 1.91
CA GLY A 137 0.00 -6.43 2.27
C GLY A 137 0.75 -7.04 1.10
N SER A 138 0.16 -7.05 -0.10
CA SER A 138 0.82 -7.51 -1.34
C SER A 138 2.08 -6.70 -1.66
N VAL A 139 2.04 -5.38 -1.42
CA VAL A 139 3.21 -4.49 -1.59
C VAL A 139 4.29 -4.83 -0.57
N GLY A 140 3.93 -5.11 0.68
CA GLY A 140 4.86 -5.61 1.70
C GLY A 140 5.55 -6.91 1.26
N CYS A 141 4.78 -7.86 0.71
CA CYS A 141 5.31 -9.10 0.15
C CYS A 141 6.24 -8.84 -1.06
N MET A 142 5.86 -7.97 -1.99
CA MET A 142 6.72 -7.59 -3.12
C MET A 142 8.05 -7.00 -2.64
N MET A 143 8.02 -6.14 -1.63
CA MET A 143 9.23 -5.58 -1.01
C MET A 143 10.11 -6.66 -0.36
N ALA A 144 9.54 -7.64 0.33
CA ALA A 144 10.27 -8.75 0.92
C ALA A 144 10.93 -9.62 -0.17
N VAL A 145 10.18 -9.94 -1.24
CA VAL A 145 10.68 -10.67 -2.40
C VAL A 145 11.84 -9.94 -3.09
N LEU A 146 11.71 -8.61 -3.26
CA LEU A 146 12.76 -7.74 -3.81
C LEU A 146 14.04 -7.78 -2.97
N MET A 147 13.91 -7.87 -1.65
CA MET A 147 15.05 -8.04 -0.72
C MET A 147 15.63 -9.46 -0.70
N GLY A 148 15.08 -10.40 -1.47
CA GLY A 148 15.56 -11.78 -1.59
C GLY A 148 14.87 -12.77 -0.64
N VAL A 149 13.83 -12.38 0.07
CA VAL A 149 13.08 -13.26 0.98
C VAL A 149 12.09 -14.10 0.16
N ARG A 150 12.03 -15.41 0.49
CA ARG A 150 11.12 -16.39 -0.14
C ARG A 150 10.41 -17.28 0.89
N ASP A 151 10.81 -17.17 2.14
CA ASP A 151 10.20 -17.91 3.23
C ASP A 151 8.75 -17.46 3.49
N ARG A 152 7.84 -18.43 3.65
CA ARG A 152 6.40 -18.16 3.77
C ARG A 152 6.05 -17.37 5.02
N ASP A 153 6.69 -17.69 6.15
CA ASP A 153 6.41 -17.02 7.41
C ASP A 153 6.91 -15.58 7.38
N ALA A 154 8.09 -15.35 6.81
CA ALA A 154 8.62 -14.01 6.61
C ALA A 154 7.74 -13.19 5.65
N LEU A 155 7.20 -13.79 4.58
CA LEU A 155 6.25 -13.13 3.69
C LEU A 155 4.92 -12.83 4.40
N ALA A 156 4.42 -13.73 5.23
CA ALA A 156 3.22 -13.45 6.03
C ALA A 156 3.45 -12.28 7.00
N ARG A 157 4.65 -12.19 7.62
CA ARG A 157 4.99 -11.02 8.47
C ARG A 157 5.13 -9.73 7.67
N ALA A 158 5.65 -9.79 6.45
CA ALA A 158 5.69 -8.63 5.55
C ALA A 158 4.27 -8.17 5.13
N CYS A 159 3.36 -9.11 4.89
CA CYS A 159 1.94 -8.82 4.68
C CYS A 159 1.31 -8.14 5.90
N ASP A 160 1.50 -8.70 7.12
CA ASP A 160 1.02 -8.10 8.38
C ASP A 160 1.46 -6.63 8.52
N LEU A 161 2.73 -6.33 8.19
CA LEU A 161 3.25 -4.96 8.25
C LEU A 161 2.56 -4.03 7.25
N GLY A 162 2.33 -4.50 6.02
CA GLY A 162 1.58 -3.76 5.01
C GLY A 162 0.14 -3.50 5.43
N VAL A 163 -0.56 -4.52 5.94
CA VAL A 163 -1.93 -4.39 6.48
C VAL A 163 -1.97 -3.38 7.62
N ALA A 164 -1.03 -3.43 8.58
CA ALA A 164 -0.95 -2.47 9.67
C ALA A 164 -0.84 -1.02 9.17
N MET A 165 0.00 -0.78 8.17
CA MET A 165 0.15 0.54 7.56
C MET A 165 -1.15 1.00 6.89
N GLN A 166 -1.87 0.11 6.21
CA GLN A 166 -3.15 0.46 5.57
C GLN A 166 -4.23 0.75 6.60
N LEU A 167 -4.35 -0.03 7.67
CA LEU A 167 -5.29 0.29 8.75
C LEU A 167 -4.98 1.65 9.40
N THR A 168 -3.69 2.02 9.48
CA THR A 168 -3.27 3.33 9.99
C THR A 168 -3.66 4.46 9.02
N ASN A 169 -3.52 4.25 7.69
CA ASN A 169 -4.00 5.21 6.68
C ASN A 169 -5.51 5.40 6.80
N ILE A 170 -6.28 4.31 6.86
CA ILE A 170 -7.74 4.36 7.03
C ILE A 170 -8.12 5.12 8.32
N ALA A 171 -7.41 4.89 9.41
CA ALA A 171 -7.66 5.59 10.67
C ALA A 171 -7.35 7.11 10.57
N ARG A 172 -6.28 7.48 9.85
CA ARG A 172 -5.90 8.88 9.62
C ARG A 172 -6.89 9.61 8.71
N ASP A 173 -7.36 8.93 7.67
CA ASP A 173 -8.06 9.55 6.54
C ASP A 173 -9.60 9.44 6.66
N VAL A 174 -10.14 8.98 7.82
CA VAL A 174 -11.59 8.74 8.03
C VAL A 174 -12.45 9.94 7.61
N GLY A 175 -12.07 11.16 7.99
CA GLY A 175 -12.83 12.36 7.65
C GLY A 175 -12.73 12.71 6.16
N GLU A 176 -11.58 12.54 5.54
CA GLU A 176 -11.38 12.78 4.11
C GLU A 176 -12.12 11.75 3.27
N ASP A 177 -12.01 10.48 3.62
CA ASP A 177 -12.72 9.38 2.94
C ASP A 177 -14.24 9.56 3.04
N ALA A 178 -14.77 9.92 4.22
CA ALA A 178 -16.19 10.13 4.40
C ALA A 178 -16.73 11.29 3.57
N ARG A 179 -15.99 12.40 3.48
CA ARG A 179 -16.35 13.53 2.59
C ARG A 179 -16.33 13.15 1.12
N ALA A 180 -15.50 12.17 0.74
CA ALA A 180 -15.47 11.58 -0.59
C ALA A 180 -16.51 10.44 -0.79
N GLY A 181 -17.39 10.21 0.20
CA GLY A 181 -18.43 9.17 0.17
C GLY A 181 -17.89 7.75 0.39
N ARG A 182 -16.67 7.61 0.94
CA ARG A 182 -16.03 6.32 1.23
C ARG A 182 -16.09 6.01 2.73
N LEU A 183 -16.41 4.78 3.08
CA LEU A 183 -16.47 4.32 4.47
C LEU A 183 -15.76 2.96 4.60
N TYR A 184 -14.52 3.01 5.10
CA TYR A 184 -13.71 1.81 5.33
C TYR A 184 -13.87 1.22 6.73
N LEU A 185 -14.35 1.99 7.71
CA LEU A 185 -14.52 1.49 9.09
C LEU A 185 -15.49 0.29 9.13
N PRO A 186 -15.20 -0.76 9.94
CA PRO A 186 -16.08 -1.92 10.07
C PRO A 186 -17.49 -1.52 10.50
N LEU A 187 -18.49 -1.83 9.68
CA LEU A 187 -19.87 -1.42 9.91
C LEU A 187 -20.43 -1.97 11.23
N ARG A 188 -20.06 -3.21 11.59
CA ARG A 188 -20.44 -3.80 12.86
C ARG A 188 -19.98 -2.97 14.04
N TRP A 189 -18.73 -2.45 13.98
CA TRP A 189 -18.19 -1.64 15.08
C TRP A 189 -18.88 -0.28 15.23
N LEU A 190 -19.29 0.33 14.12
CA LEU A 190 -20.08 1.57 14.13
C LEU A 190 -21.45 1.33 14.76
N ARG A 191 -22.15 0.26 14.36
CA ARG A 191 -23.44 -0.12 14.96
C ARG A 191 -23.31 -0.48 16.45
N GLU A 192 -22.28 -1.22 16.85
CA GLU A 192 -21.97 -1.53 18.25
C GLU A 192 -21.74 -0.25 19.08
N ALA A 193 -21.21 0.80 18.46
CA ALA A 193 -21.02 2.12 19.08
C ALA A 193 -22.28 3.00 19.05
N GLY A 194 -23.40 2.48 18.56
CA GLY A 194 -24.70 3.18 18.51
C GLY A 194 -24.86 4.12 17.31
N LEU A 195 -24.02 4.00 16.29
CA LEU A 195 -24.04 4.88 15.12
C LEU A 195 -24.64 4.15 13.91
N ASP A 196 -25.55 4.84 13.20
CA ASP A 196 -25.98 4.42 11.86
C ASP A 196 -24.93 4.83 10.83
N PRO A 197 -24.26 3.87 10.16
CA PRO A 197 -23.19 4.19 9.21
C PRO A 197 -23.64 5.03 8.02
N ASP A 198 -24.86 4.82 7.52
CA ASP A 198 -25.37 5.54 6.36
C ASP A 198 -25.77 6.97 6.72
N ALA A 199 -26.41 7.15 7.87
CA ALA A 199 -26.77 8.47 8.38
C ALA A 199 -25.52 9.31 8.67
N TRP A 200 -24.47 8.70 9.24
CA TRP A 200 -23.21 9.39 9.48
C TRP A 200 -22.49 9.77 8.17
N LEU A 201 -22.41 8.84 7.22
CA LEU A 201 -21.75 9.08 5.94
C LEU A 201 -22.44 10.16 5.10
N ALA A 202 -23.76 10.29 5.24
CA ALA A 202 -24.51 11.35 4.55
C ALA A 202 -24.17 12.77 5.04
N ARG A 203 -23.71 12.91 6.29
CA ARG A 203 -23.25 14.17 6.90
C ARG A 203 -22.06 13.91 7.83
N PRO A 204 -20.88 13.67 7.27
CA PRO A 204 -19.70 13.35 8.06
C PRO A 204 -19.33 14.50 8.99
N ALA A 205 -19.24 14.20 10.27
CA ALA A 205 -18.79 15.12 11.31
C ALA A 205 -18.05 14.33 12.38
N PHE A 206 -17.26 15.04 13.19
CA PHE A 206 -16.67 14.42 14.37
C PHE A 206 -17.78 13.83 15.25
N ASP A 207 -17.56 12.57 15.67
CA ASP A 207 -18.44 11.84 16.57
C ASP A 207 -17.62 10.98 17.53
N PRO A 208 -17.84 11.05 18.85
CA PRO A 208 -17.13 10.22 19.83
C PRO A 208 -17.25 8.71 19.58
N ALA A 209 -18.35 8.25 18.96
CA ALA A 209 -18.52 6.86 18.58
C ALA A 209 -17.56 6.48 17.44
N VAL A 210 -17.41 7.35 16.42
CA VAL A 210 -16.40 7.16 15.36
C VAL A 210 -15.01 7.16 15.95
N ALA A 211 -14.68 8.09 16.84
CA ALA A 211 -13.39 8.15 17.54
C ALA A 211 -13.09 6.84 18.31
N ALA A 212 -14.10 6.24 18.94
CA ALA A 212 -13.95 4.94 19.63
C ALA A 212 -13.67 3.79 18.64
N VAL A 213 -14.29 3.80 17.47
CA VAL A 213 -14.07 2.81 16.40
C VAL A 213 -12.66 2.97 15.81
N VAL A 214 -12.23 4.21 15.53
CA VAL A 214 -10.87 4.50 15.05
C VAL A 214 -9.82 4.03 16.05
N ARG A 215 -10.02 4.29 17.34
CA ARG A 215 -9.14 3.78 18.40
C ARG A 215 -9.08 2.24 18.41
N ARG A 216 -10.21 1.57 18.18
CA ARG A 216 -10.27 0.10 18.07
C ARG A 216 -9.48 -0.40 16.86
N LEU A 217 -9.56 0.33 15.73
CA LEU A 217 -8.82 0.02 14.50
C LEU A 217 -7.31 0.18 14.70
N LEU A 218 -6.87 1.25 15.36
CA LEU A 218 -5.45 1.47 15.67
C LEU A 218 -4.88 0.39 16.59
N ARG A 219 -5.66 -0.13 17.55
CA ARG A 219 -5.22 -1.29 18.38
C ARG A 219 -5.05 -2.56 17.53
N ALA A 220 -5.91 -2.80 16.53
CA ALA A 220 -5.73 -3.89 15.59
C ALA A 220 -4.43 -3.69 14.75
N ALA A 221 -4.20 -2.48 14.26
CA ALA A 221 -2.96 -2.12 13.56
C ALA A 221 -1.73 -2.36 14.44
N ASP A 222 -1.75 -1.97 15.72
CA ASP A 222 -0.64 -2.20 16.66
C ASP A 222 -0.32 -3.69 16.85
N SER A 223 -1.34 -4.54 16.88
CA SER A 223 -1.13 -5.99 16.93
C SER A 223 -0.41 -6.49 15.67
N LEU A 224 -0.80 -5.98 14.52
CA LEU A 224 -0.17 -6.31 13.24
C LEU A 224 1.25 -5.75 13.14
N TYR A 225 1.53 -4.53 13.64
CA TYR A 225 2.89 -3.99 13.73
C TYR A 225 3.81 -4.86 14.58
N ARG A 226 3.33 -5.39 15.70
CA ARG A 226 4.12 -6.33 16.53
C ARG A 226 4.43 -7.62 15.78
N ARG A 227 3.42 -8.23 15.11
CA ARG A 227 3.60 -9.45 14.31
C ARG A 227 4.55 -9.22 13.13
N GLY A 228 4.31 -8.16 12.37
CA GLY A 228 5.15 -7.78 11.22
C GLY A 228 6.57 -7.42 11.64
N GLY A 229 6.72 -6.73 12.79
CA GLY A 229 8.01 -6.37 13.35
C GLY A 229 8.87 -7.59 13.72
N ALA A 230 8.27 -8.68 14.16
CA ALA A 230 8.97 -9.94 14.42
C ALA A 230 9.62 -10.51 13.14
N GLY A 231 8.99 -10.31 11.98
CA GLY A 231 9.50 -10.77 10.69
C GLY A 231 10.73 -10.00 10.18
N ILE A 232 11.04 -8.82 10.73
CA ILE A 232 12.22 -8.04 10.33
C ILE A 232 13.52 -8.81 10.54
N ALA A 233 13.56 -9.72 11.51
CA ALA A 233 14.72 -10.57 11.75
C ALA A 233 15.06 -11.52 10.59
N ALA A 234 14.08 -11.87 9.75
CA ALA A 234 14.28 -12.70 8.57
C ALA A 234 14.81 -11.93 7.35
N LEU A 235 14.80 -10.58 7.39
CA LEU A 235 15.32 -9.76 6.32
C LEU A 235 16.86 -9.71 6.34
N PRO A 236 17.50 -9.46 5.18
CA PRO A 236 18.94 -9.18 5.13
C PRO A 236 19.30 -8.03 6.09
N LEU A 237 20.38 -8.18 6.84
CA LEU A 237 20.80 -7.23 7.90
C LEU A 237 20.76 -5.77 7.46
N GLN A 238 21.24 -5.50 6.24
CA GLN A 238 21.33 -4.15 5.68
C GLN A 238 19.96 -3.52 5.34
N CYS A 239 18.90 -4.33 5.23
CA CYS A 239 17.55 -3.86 4.92
C CYS A 239 16.72 -3.57 6.18
N ARG A 240 17.10 -4.20 7.31
CA ARG A 240 16.34 -4.12 8.57
C ARG A 240 16.12 -2.69 9.09
N PRO A 241 17.14 -1.79 9.06
CA PRO A 241 16.95 -0.41 9.52
C PRO A 241 15.86 0.32 8.73
N GLY A 242 15.85 0.20 7.40
CA GLY A 242 14.87 0.87 6.53
C GLY A 242 13.45 0.37 6.77
N ILE A 243 13.25 -0.95 6.88
CA ILE A 243 11.91 -1.53 7.13
C ILE A 243 11.44 -1.22 8.55
N ARG A 244 12.33 -1.27 9.54
CA ARG A 244 12.00 -0.87 10.91
C ARG A 244 11.60 0.61 10.99
N ALA A 245 12.33 1.50 10.32
CA ALA A 245 12.01 2.92 10.27
C ALA A 245 10.64 3.16 9.62
N ALA A 246 10.32 2.49 8.52
CA ALA A 246 9.00 2.59 7.89
C ALA A 246 7.88 2.19 8.86
N GLY A 247 8.02 1.04 9.54
CA GLY A 247 7.04 0.58 10.53
C GLY A 247 6.86 1.56 11.70
N LEU A 248 7.97 2.10 12.24
CA LEU A 248 7.94 3.05 13.35
C LEU A 248 7.31 4.39 12.95
N LEU A 249 7.62 4.90 11.76
CA LEU A 249 7.02 6.14 11.25
C LEU A 249 5.51 5.99 11.08
N TYR A 250 5.06 4.90 10.50
CA TYR A 250 3.63 4.66 10.32
C TYR A 250 2.90 4.40 11.64
N ALA A 251 3.46 3.62 12.55
CA ALA A 251 2.90 3.50 13.91
C ALA A 251 2.88 4.85 14.64
N GLY A 252 3.84 5.74 14.33
CA GLY A 252 3.85 7.13 14.81
C GLY A 252 2.67 7.94 14.33
N ILE A 253 2.23 7.75 13.08
CA ILE A 253 1.02 8.41 12.54
C ILE A 253 -0.20 8.00 13.35
N GLY A 254 -0.37 6.71 13.65
CA GLY A 254 -1.49 6.23 14.49
C GLY A 254 -1.51 6.88 15.87
N ARG A 255 -0.35 6.98 16.53
CA ARG A 255 -0.24 7.67 17.83
C ARG A 255 -0.57 9.17 17.72
N GLU A 256 -0.24 9.81 16.61
CA GLU A 256 -0.59 11.22 16.39
C GLU A 256 -2.10 11.40 16.21
N VAL A 257 -2.76 10.51 15.47
CA VAL A 257 -4.24 10.48 15.35
C VAL A 257 -4.88 10.34 16.74
N GLU A 258 -4.36 9.46 17.60
CA GLU A 258 -4.85 9.35 18.99
C GLU A 258 -4.62 10.62 19.80
N ARG A 259 -3.44 11.25 19.67
CA ARG A 259 -3.06 12.47 20.38
C ARG A 259 -3.91 13.68 19.98
N THR A 260 -4.30 13.79 18.72
CA THR A 260 -5.17 14.87 18.22
C THR A 260 -6.64 14.65 18.53
N GLY A 261 -7.02 13.55 19.18
CA GLY A 261 -8.39 13.26 19.55
C GLY A 261 -9.24 12.70 18.41
N PHE A 262 -8.61 12.19 17.37
CA PHE A 262 -9.28 11.58 16.20
C PHE A 262 -10.06 12.59 15.32
N ASP A 263 -9.66 13.88 15.36
CA ASP A 263 -10.23 14.96 14.54
C ASP A 263 -9.31 15.25 13.34
#